data_ff659c5b5e866bf08cbe2f6eb52c8452
#
_entry.id   ff659c5b5e866bf08cbe2f6eb52c8452
#
_cell.length_a   1.000
_cell.length_b   1.000
_cell.length_c   1.000
_cell.angle_alpha   90.00
_cell.angle_beta   90.00
_cell.angle_gamma   90.00
#
_symmetry.space_group_name_H-M   'P 1'
#
loop_
_entity.id
_entity.type
_entity.pdbx_description
1 polymer ?
#
loop_
_entity_poly.entity_id
_entity_poly.type
_entity_poly.pdbx_seq_one_letter_code
_entity_poly.pdbx_strand_id
1 'polypeptide(L)'
;FDPAIHSHYITGTMVRFGAYGDPAAAPVEVMQEIVNLAKAHTGYTHQIAHKGFDKRFIDLCMVSADTPKQARKYQAMGAHTFRVALEGDSLDQGEIECLADSEGLQCVDCGLCDGTKKNVAITVHGTGASKFKSAMVIPSTMVA
;
A
#
# COMPACT_ATOMS: atom_id res chain seq x y z
N PHE A 1 -8.91 0.30 -20.07
CA PHE A 1 -10.00 1.10 -19.49
C PHE A 1 -10.46 2.14 -20.49
N ASP A 2 -11.73 2.20 -20.76
CA ASP A 2 -12.37 3.21 -21.61
C ASP A 2 -13.42 3.92 -20.75
N PRO A 3 -13.25 5.23 -20.45
CA PRO A 3 -14.17 5.97 -19.58
C PRO A 3 -15.59 6.03 -20.12
N ALA A 4 -15.77 6.11 -21.44
CA ALA A 4 -17.08 6.16 -22.07
C ALA A 4 -17.91 4.88 -21.83
N ILE A 5 -17.21 3.75 -21.62
CA ILE A 5 -17.83 2.44 -21.40
C ILE A 5 -17.87 2.08 -19.93
N HIS A 6 -16.78 2.39 -19.17
CA HIS A 6 -16.55 1.81 -17.85
C HIS A 6 -16.83 2.75 -16.69
N SER A 7 -17.02 4.06 -16.93
CA SER A 7 -17.20 5.05 -15.86
C SER A 7 -18.37 4.72 -14.91
N HIS A 8 -19.46 4.19 -15.45
CA HIS A 8 -20.66 3.86 -14.65
C HIS A 8 -20.43 2.75 -13.61
N TYR A 9 -19.40 1.89 -13.79
CA TYR A 9 -19.02 0.88 -12.78
C TYR A 9 -18.20 1.47 -11.64
N ILE A 10 -17.58 2.64 -11.84
CA ILE A 10 -16.58 3.23 -10.94
C ILE A 10 -17.14 4.44 -10.22
N THR A 11 -17.95 5.25 -10.91
CA THR A 11 -18.47 6.50 -10.38
C THR A 11 -19.18 6.29 -9.04
N GLY A 12 -18.72 6.97 -8.02
CA GLY A 12 -19.30 6.93 -6.68
C GLY A 12 -18.98 5.66 -5.88
N THR A 13 -18.16 4.74 -6.40
CA THR A 13 -17.78 3.51 -5.71
C THR A 13 -16.43 3.66 -4.99
N MET A 14 -16.18 2.79 -4.02
CA MET A 14 -14.85 2.60 -3.45
C MET A 14 -14.04 1.64 -4.31
N VAL A 15 -12.86 2.05 -4.75
CA VAL A 15 -11.98 1.25 -5.60
C VAL A 15 -10.77 0.76 -4.82
N ARG A 16 -10.41 -0.51 -4.98
CA ARG A 16 -9.16 -1.06 -4.48
C ARG A 16 -8.24 -1.43 -5.65
N PHE A 17 -7.10 -0.74 -5.74
CA PHE A 17 -6.05 -1.08 -6.70
C PHE A 17 -5.20 -2.25 -6.21
N GLY A 18 -4.67 -3.03 -7.15
CA GLY A 18 -3.71 -4.09 -6.85
C GLY A 18 -4.32 -5.43 -6.45
N ALA A 19 -5.61 -5.67 -6.73
CA ALA A 19 -6.23 -6.98 -6.51
C ALA A 19 -5.59 -8.08 -7.39
N TYR A 20 -5.15 -7.70 -8.59
CA TYR A 20 -4.46 -8.57 -9.54
C TYR A 20 -3.24 -7.82 -10.11
N GLY A 21 -2.10 -7.92 -9.41
CA GLY A 21 -0.86 -7.27 -9.81
C GLY A 21 -0.66 -5.89 -9.17
N ASP A 22 0.52 -5.31 -9.42
CA ASP A 22 0.89 -4.02 -8.87
C ASP A 22 0.27 -2.88 -9.71
N PRO A 23 -0.43 -1.91 -9.10
CA PRO A 23 -1.05 -0.81 -9.84
C PRO A 23 -0.05 0.05 -10.62
N ALA A 24 1.20 0.17 -10.16
CA ALA A 24 2.23 0.92 -10.85
C ALA A 24 2.78 0.22 -12.12
N ALA A 25 2.29 -0.97 -12.43
CA ALA A 25 2.53 -1.62 -13.72
C ALA A 25 1.58 -1.13 -14.83
N ALA A 26 0.51 -0.40 -14.48
CA ALA A 26 -0.40 0.21 -15.43
C ALA A 26 -0.02 1.68 -15.73
N PRO A 27 -0.50 2.28 -16.85
CA PRO A 27 -0.32 3.69 -17.09
C PRO A 27 -0.95 4.54 -15.97
N VAL A 28 -0.20 5.49 -15.44
CA VAL A 28 -0.65 6.31 -14.30
C VAL A 28 -1.86 7.17 -14.66
N GLU A 29 -1.97 7.59 -15.91
CA GLU A 29 -3.12 8.36 -16.44
C GLU A 29 -4.42 7.59 -16.28
N VAL A 30 -4.41 6.29 -16.55
CA VAL A 30 -5.59 5.41 -16.36
C VAL A 30 -5.97 5.33 -14.88
N MET A 31 -4.99 5.17 -14.00
CA MET A 31 -5.25 5.11 -12.56
C MET A 31 -5.77 6.44 -12.02
N GLN A 32 -5.22 7.56 -12.48
CA GLN A 32 -5.67 8.90 -12.12
C GLN A 32 -7.12 9.14 -12.56
N GLU A 33 -7.48 8.68 -13.75
CA GLU A 33 -8.86 8.81 -14.23
C GLU A 33 -9.84 7.98 -13.41
N ILE A 34 -9.46 6.76 -13.03
CA ILE A 34 -10.25 5.93 -12.13
C ILE A 34 -10.44 6.61 -10.76
N VAL A 35 -9.38 7.19 -10.20
CA VAL A 35 -9.44 7.92 -8.92
C VAL A 35 -10.37 9.12 -9.01
N ASN A 36 -10.35 9.88 -10.13
CA ASN A 36 -11.22 11.03 -10.34
C ASN A 36 -12.70 10.67 -10.41
N LEU A 37 -13.03 9.46 -10.85
CA LEU A 37 -14.41 8.95 -10.93
C LEU A 37 -14.87 8.31 -9.62
N ALA A 38 -13.96 7.68 -8.89
CA ALA A 38 -14.26 6.95 -7.66
C ALA A 38 -14.67 7.88 -6.53
N LYS A 39 -15.51 7.40 -5.62
CA LYS A 39 -15.80 8.08 -4.34
C LYS A 39 -14.55 8.15 -3.44
N ALA A 40 -13.78 7.07 -3.42
CA ALA A 40 -12.53 6.93 -2.72
C ALA A 40 -11.77 5.71 -3.26
N HIS A 41 -10.50 5.59 -2.90
CA HIS A 41 -9.70 4.44 -3.31
C HIS A 41 -8.74 4.01 -2.23
N THR A 42 -8.21 2.79 -2.37
CA THR A 42 -7.03 2.27 -1.68
C THR A 42 -6.14 1.56 -2.68
N GLY A 43 -4.85 1.52 -2.42
CA GLY A 43 -3.91 0.82 -3.29
C GLY A 43 -2.54 0.65 -2.64
N TYR A 44 -1.79 -0.34 -3.12
CA TYR A 44 -0.47 -0.67 -2.61
C TYR A 44 0.47 -0.97 -3.76
N THR A 45 1.68 -0.41 -3.73
CA THR A 45 2.73 -0.68 -4.72
C THR A 45 4.05 -1.08 -4.06
N HIS A 46 4.75 -2.03 -4.68
CA HIS A 46 6.13 -2.40 -4.33
C HIS A 46 7.15 -1.81 -5.32
N GLN A 47 6.70 -1.06 -6.33
CA GLN A 47 7.51 -0.66 -7.47
C GLN A 47 8.34 0.61 -7.25
N ILE A 48 8.28 1.27 -6.10
CA ILE A 48 8.98 2.55 -5.87
C ILE A 48 10.49 2.49 -6.13
N ALA A 49 11.12 1.33 -5.95
CA ALA A 49 12.54 1.13 -6.23
C ALA A 49 12.83 0.74 -7.68
N HIS A 50 11.81 0.51 -8.50
CA HIS A 50 11.99 0.13 -9.90
C HIS A 50 12.44 1.34 -10.72
N LYS A 51 13.39 1.13 -11.66
CA LYS A 51 13.99 2.21 -12.45
C LYS A 51 12.97 3.02 -13.29
N GLY A 52 11.88 2.40 -13.70
CA GLY A 52 10.80 3.03 -14.48
C GLY A 52 9.61 3.47 -13.64
N PHE A 53 9.72 3.52 -12.32
CA PHE A 53 8.60 3.91 -11.46
C PHE A 53 8.17 5.36 -11.71
N ASP A 54 6.91 5.55 -12.03
CA ASP A 54 6.32 6.88 -12.14
C ASP A 54 5.97 7.41 -10.73
N LYS A 55 6.63 8.50 -10.34
CA LYS A 55 6.49 9.07 -8.99
C LYS A 55 5.07 9.55 -8.68
N ARG A 56 4.24 9.79 -9.68
CA ARG A 56 2.82 10.17 -9.46
C ARG A 56 2.03 9.09 -8.73
N PHE A 57 2.51 7.84 -8.75
CA PHE A 57 1.88 6.75 -7.99
C PHE A 57 1.98 6.90 -6.47
N ILE A 58 2.90 7.71 -5.93
CA ILE A 58 2.97 7.95 -4.48
C ILE A 58 1.74 8.68 -3.93
N ASP A 59 1.03 9.42 -4.78
CA ASP A 59 -0.21 10.12 -4.44
C ASP A 59 -1.47 9.28 -4.74
N LEU A 60 -1.30 8.08 -5.29
CA LEU A 60 -2.39 7.18 -5.67
C LEU A 60 -2.37 5.87 -4.88
N CYS A 61 -1.23 5.52 -4.30
CA CYS A 61 -1.03 4.24 -3.61
C CYS A 61 -0.11 4.39 -2.41
N MET A 62 -0.37 3.60 -1.38
CA MET A 62 0.61 3.37 -0.33
C MET A 62 1.81 2.62 -0.90
N VAL A 63 3.01 2.94 -0.44
CA VAL A 63 4.20 2.16 -0.75
C VAL A 63 4.38 1.06 0.28
N SER A 64 4.38 -0.18 -0.18
CA SER A 64 4.60 -1.34 0.69
C SER A 64 6.04 -1.38 1.20
N ALA A 65 6.21 -1.65 2.48
CA ALA A 65 7.51 -1.78 3.13
C ALA A 65 7.51 -3.00 4.06
N ASP A 66 8.59 -3.79 4.00
CA ASP A 66 8.74 -4.99 4.81
C ASP A 66 9.51 -4.72 6.12
N THR A 67 10.16 -3.57 6.22
CA THR A 67 10.95 -3.19 7.40
C THR A 67 10.79 -1.72 7.75
N PRO A 68 11.01 -1.32 9.03
CA PRO A 68 11.01 0.10 9.41
C PRO A 68 12.05 0.93 8.62
N LYS A 69 13.20 0.34 8.30
CA LYS A 69 14.25 1.01 7.50
C LYS A 69 13.77 1.32 6.08
N GLN A 70 13.07 0.38 5.44
CA GLN A 70 12.48 0.61 4.12
C GLN A 70 11.38 1.67 4.20
N ALA A 71 10.48 1.59 5.19
CA ALA A 71 9.44 2.57 5.40
C ALA A 71 10.00 3.99 5.50
N ARG A 72 10.97 4.22 6.40
CA ARG A 72 11.63 5.53 6.53
C ARG A 72 12.29 6.01 5.24
N LYS A 73 12.93 5.10 4.48
CA LYS A 73 13.53 5.43 3.18
C LYS A 73 12.47 5.94 2.20
N TYR A 74 11.33 5.28 2.10
CA TYR A 74 10.26 5.65 1.16
C TYR A 74 9.53 6.91 1.61
N GLN A 75 9.31 7.08 2.91
CA GLN A 75 8.76 8.31 3.50
C GLN A 75 9.67 9.53 3.21
N ALA A 76 10.99 9.35 3.26
CA ALA A 76 11.93 10.40 2.87
C ALA A 76 11.86 10.77 1.38
N MET A 77 11.25 9.92 0.55
CA MET A 77 10.96 10.20 -0.86
C MET A 77 9.58 10.85 -1.07
N GLY A 78 8.85 11.14 0.01
CA GLY A 78 7.52 11.74 0.01
C GLY A 78 6.36 10.76 -0.02
N ALA A 79 6.62 9.45 0.03
CA ALA A 79 5.56 8.44 -0.03
C ALA A 79 4.95 8.16 1.35
N HIS A 80 3.66 7.88 1.39
CA HIS A 80 3.04 7.21 2.54
C HIS A 80 3.23 5.70 2.43
N THR A 81 3.57 5.06 3.55
CA THR A 81 3.95 3.64 3.58
C THR A 81 2.90 2.77 4.28
N PHE A 82 2.75 1.56 3.75
CA PHE A 82 2.07 0.45 4.41
C PHE A 82 3.11 -0.61 4.78
N ARG A 83 3.38 -0.73 6.08
CA ARG A 83 4.40 -1.64 6.58
C ARG A 83 3.77 -2.89 7.20
N VAL A 84 4.36 -4.04 6.91
CA VAL A 84 4.06 -5.27 7.63
C VAL A 84 4.96 -5.34 8.86
N ALA A 85 4.38 -5.45 10.05
CA ALA A 85 5.05 -5.57 11.34
C ALA A 85 4.93 -7.00 11.88
N LEU A 86 5.90 -7.43 12.67
CA LEU A 86 5.79 -8.66 13.45
C LEU A 86 5.01 -8.39 14.75
N GLU A 87 4.43 -9.43 15.30
CA GLU A 87 3.81 -9.39 16.63
C GLU A 87 4.84 -8.95 17.69
N GLY A 88 4.52 -7.89 18.44
CA GLY A 88 5.42 -7.29 19.41
C GLY A 88 6.32 -6.18 18.86
N ASP A 89 6.34 -5.96 17.54
CA ASP A 89 7.03 -4.79 16.97
C ASP A 89 6.32 -3.49 17.39
N SER A 90 7.11 -2.49 17.75
CA SER A 90 6.58 -1.14 17.95
C SER A 90 6.28 -0.44 16.62
N LEU A 91 5.29 0.43 16.63
CA LEU A 91 5.07 1.39 15.53
C LEU A 91 6.29 2.33 15.43
N ASP A 92 6.67 2.66 14.21
CA ASP A 92 7.69 3.67 13.96
C ASP A 92 7.07 5.09 14.06
N GLN A 93 7.91 6.10 14.16
CA GLN A 93 7.43 7.48 14.27
C GLN A 93 6.54 7.86 13.08
N GLY A 94 5.34 8.32 13.37
CA GLY A 94 4.36 8.73 12.36
C GLY A 94 3.55 7.58 11.73
N GLU A 95 3.75 6.34 12.17
CA GLU A 95 2.87 5.22 11.81
C GLU A 95 1.66 5.14 12.74
N ILE A 96 0.56 4.69 12.20
CA ILE A 96 -0.62 4.23 12.94
C ILE A 96 -0.86 2.75 12.67
N GLU A 97 -1.49 2.08 13.60
CA GLU A 97 -1.94 0.71 13.39
C GLU A 97 -3.08 0.66 12.37
N CYS A 98 -3.13 -0.42 11.57
CA CYS A 98 -4.22 -0.63 10.62
C CYS A 98 -5.55 -0.76 11.38
N LEU A 99 -6.49 0.16 11.14
CA LEU A 99 -7.79 0.18 11.83
C LEU A 99 -8.67 -1.03 11.50
N ALA A 100 -8.42 -1.70 10.38
CA ALA A 100 -9.09 -2.96 10.07
C ALA A 100 -8.63 -4.09 11.01
N ASP A 101 -7.39 -4.04 11.47
CA ASP A 101 -6.80 -5.01 12.38
C ASP A 101 -7.12 -4.68 13.86
N SER A 102 -6.91 -3.42 14.25
CA SER A 102 -7.07 -2.97 15.64
C SER A 102 -8.53 -2.74 16.05
N GLU A 103 -9.38 -2.29 15.13
CA GLU A 103 -10.76 -1.87 15.43
C GLU A 103 -11.82 -2.61 14.60
N GLY A 104 -11.42 -3.52 13.71
CA GLY A 104 -12.34 -4.27 12.83
C GLY A 104 -13.01 -3.42 11.76
N LEU A 105 -12.49 -2.22 11.47
CA LEU A 105 -13.07 -1.32 10.48
C LEU A 105 -12.88 -1.89 9.07
N GLN A 106 -13.91 -1.82 8.22
CA GLN A 106 -13.75 -2.22 6.83
C GLN A 106 -12.97 -1.17 6.03
N CYS A 107 -12.10 -1.61 5.09
CA CYS A 107 -11.31 -0.69 4.26
C CYS A 107 -12.19 0.32 3.49
N VAL A 108 -13.40 -0.09 3.11
CA VAL A 108 -14.38 0.76 2.42
C VAL A 108 -14.84 1.95 3.28
N ASP A 109 -14.85 1.80 4.60
CA ASP A 109 -15.25 2.84 5.55
C ASP A 109 -14.04 3.61 6.09
N CYS A 110 -12.88 2.96 6.15
CA CYS A 110 -11.63 3.54 6.65
C CYS A 110 -10.96 4.51 5.64
N GLY A 111 -10.69 4.06 4.42
CA GLY A 111 -10.13 4.86 3.34
C GLY A 111 -8.76 5.49 3.61
N LEU A 112 -7.98 5.00 4.58
CA LEU A 112 -6.68 5.59 4.94
C LEU A 112 -5.55 5.26 3.95
N CYS A 113 -5.67 4.14 3.22
CA CYS A 113 -4.61 3.61 2.37
C CYS A 113 -4.70 4.11 0.93
N ASP A 114 -4.92 5.41 0.75
CA ASP A 114 -5.03 6.05 -0.56
C ASP A 114 -3.71 6.64 -1.10
N GLY A 115 -2.64 6.60 -0.29
CA GLY A 115 -1.34 7.16 -0.63
C GLY A 115 -1.10 8.58 -0.09
N THR A 116 -2.12 9.26 0.48
CA THR A 116 -2.02 10.69 0.83
C THR A 116 -2.22 11.02 2.30
N LYS A 117 -2.69 10.08 3.12
CA LYS A 117 -3.17 10.42 4.48
C LYS A 117 -2.20 10.08 5.60
N LYS A 118 -1.85 8.81 5.75
CA LYS A 118 -1.09 8.32 6.92
C LYS A 118 -0.14 7.20 6.52
N ASN A 119 0.94 7.04 7.28
CA ASN A 119 1.71 5.81 7.28
C ASN A 119 0.99 4.78 8.15
N VAL A 120 0.83 3.57 7.65
CA VAL A 120 0.08 2.51 8.31
C VAL A 120 0.98 1.30 8.52
N ALA A 121 0.90 0.68 9.68
CA ALA A 121 1.48 -0.63 9.94
C ALA A 121 0.40 -1.64 10.26
N ILE A 122 0.55 -2.87 9.75
CA ILE A 122 -0.32 -4.00 10.06
C ILE A 122 0.50 -5.13 10.66
N THR A 123 0.04 -5.70 11.76
CA THR A 123 0.66 -6.90 12.33
C THR A 123 0.38 -8.10 11.43
N VAL A 124 1.42 -8.85 11.07
CA VAL A 124 1.27 -10.04 10.24
C VAL A 124 0.42 -11.08 10.93
N HIS A 125 -0.65 -11.50 10.28
CA HIS A 125 -1.59 -12.50 10.78
C HIS A 125 -1.99 -13.50 9.68
N GLY A 126 -2.76 -14.53 10.04
CA GLY A 126 -3.25 -15.54 9.13
C GLY A 126 -2.22 -16.63 8.77
N THR A 127 -2.56 -17.48 7.82
CA THR A 127 -1.79 -18.69 7.45
C THR A 127 -0.40 -18.41 6.87
N GLY A 128 -0.16 -17.22 6.37
CA GLY A 128 1.13 -16.77 5.81
C GLY A 128 2.11 -16.23 6.87
N ALA A 129 1.66 -15.95 8.07
CA ALA A 129 2.45 -15.28 9.12
C ALA A 129 3.76 -16.01 9.46
N SER A 130 3.73 -17.34 9.54
CA SER A 130 4.92 -18.16 9.83
C SER A 130 5.99 -18.05 8.74
N LYS A 131 5.59 -18.00 7.47
CA LYS A 131 6.51 -17.85 6.34
C LYS A 131 7.13 -16.46 6.34
N PHE A 132 6.34 -15.42 6.61
CA PHE A 132 6.83 -14.06 6.72
C PHE A 132 7.83 -13.92 7.87
N LYS A 133 7.49 -14.42 9.08
CA LYS A 133 8.38 -14.46 10.24
C LYS A 133 9.71 -15.15 9.91
N SER A 134 9.67 -16.29 9.22
CA SER A 134 10.88 -17.03 8.80
C SER A 134 11.74 -16.24 7.81
N ALA A 135 11.14 -15.55 6.86
CA ALA A 135 11.86 -14.74 5.87
C ALA A 135 12.55 -13.51 6.50
N MET A 136 11.97 -12.92 7.54
CA MET A 136 12.54 -11.77 8.25
C MET A 136 13.68 -12.13 9.19
N VAL A 137 13.77 -13.38 9.61
CA VAL A 137 14.80 -13.88 10.55
C VAL A 137 16.08 -14.34 9.83
N ILE A 138 16.09 -14.45 8.50
CA ILE A 138 17.32 -14.82 7.76
C ILE A 138 18.31 -13.65 7.83
N PRO A 139 19.48 -13.78 8.52
CA PRO A 139 20.46 -12.71 8.57
C PRO A 139 20.99 -12.39 7.17
N SER A 140 21.23 -11.13 6.89
CA SER A 140 21.80 -10.58 5.64
C SER A 140 23.21 -11.11 5.28
N THR A 141 23.67 -12.17 5.90
CA THR A 141 25.05 -12.71 5.75
C THR A 141 25.16 -13.82 4.69
N MET A 142 24.10 -14.11 3.94
CA MET A 142 24.14 -15.16 2.90
C MET A 142 23.92 -14.64 1.47
N VAL A 143 24.36 -13.42 1.18
CA VAL A 143 24.50 -12.97 -0.22
C VAL A 143 25.94 -12.51 -0.39
N ALA A 144 26.80 -13.46 -0.70
CA ALA A 144 28.12 -13.26 -1.25
C ALA A 144 28.08 -13.40 -2.77
#